data_f6f89c3c83d9a5360af91367ab0681f0
#
_entry.id   f6f89c3c83d9a5360af91367ab0681f0
#
_cell.length_a   1.000
_cell.length_b   1.000
_cell.length_c   1.000
_cell.angle_alpha   90.00
_cell.angle_beta   90.00
_cell.angle_gamma   90.00
#
_symmetry.space_group_name_H-M   'P 1'
#
loop_
_entity.id
_entity.type
_entity.pdbx_description
1 polymer ?
#
loop_
_entity_poly.entity_id
_entity_poly.type
_entity_poly.pdbx_seq_one_letter_code
_entity_poly.pdbx_strand_id
1 'polypeptide(L)'
;MGTYFVYGLIGKKDLDFCVVADGERRERLERDGIVIDDGKGVRALKPQVRTPQEARGVDLLLVAVKYTALDAALEDIRQVAAPGTIVLSLLNGVDSEEKIATVIDPSQIVYSLMRVSSERRKRDGRDVISFNPSLGWGVYLGEKGTKVKSERVAAIEDLLSGTACRAYFVEDIIQDQWAKYASNICYNLPQAVLDLPFGAYIDSEHVAFLRNKLFDEVHQVGAALGIEVLKPSPAWDSCAKTARFSTLQDLDAGRHTEIDMFAGVLMEKARSLGISVPFTEYTYHAIKAIEEKNDGKFTYR
;
A
#
# COMPACT_ATOMS: atom_id res chain seq x y z
N MET A 1 -2.68 -1.25 6.43
CA MET A 1 -1.44 -2.06 6.48
C MET A 1 -0.80 -2.03 7.87
N GLY A 2 -0.47 -0.86 8.46
CA GLY A 2 0.16 -0.78 9.79
C GLY A 2 -0.55 -1.57 10.88
N THR A 3 -1.86 -1.61 10.89
CA THR A 3 -2.66 -2.37 11.87
C THR A 3 -2.32 -3.86 11.88
N TYR A 4 -1.96 -4.45 10.74
CA TYR A 4 -1.54 -5.85 10.65
C TYR A 4 -0.27 -6.10 11.48
N PHE A 5 0.70 -5.20 11.40
CA PHE A 5 1.92 -5.29 12.20
C PHE A 5 1.67 -5.00 13.69
N VAL A 6 0.82 -4.03 14.00
CA VAL A 6 0.41 -3.80 15.40
C VAL A 6 -0.22 -5.06 15.97
N TYR A 7 -1.11 -5.71 15.22
CA TYR A 7 -1.75 -6.95 15.63
C TYR A 7 -0.75 -8.09 15.89
N GLY A 8 0.23 -8.24 15.00
CA GLY A 8 1.20 -9.33 15.10
C GLY A 8 2.32 -9.11 16.10
N LEU A 9 2.69 -7.85 16.35
CA LEU A 9 3.88 -7.50 17.15
C LEU A 9 3.55 -7.04 18.57
N ILE A 10 2.33 -6.53 18.80
CA ILE A 10 1.92 -6.08 20.14
C ILE A 10 1.99 -7.26 21.12
N GLY A 11 2.75 -7.09 22.19
CA GLY A 11 2.92 -8.15 23.21
C GLY A 11 3.93 -9.25 22.85
N LYS A 12 4.67 -9.13 21.73
CA LYS A 12 5.83 -10.01 21.49
C LYS A 12 6.87 -9.73 22.56
N LYS A 13 7.30 -10.80 23.27
CA LYS A 13 8.34 -10.71 24.30
C LYS A 13 9.65 -10.25 23.67
N ASP A 14 10.45 -9.52 24.42
CA ASP A 14 11.77 -9.04 24.03
C ASP A 14 11.77 -8.11 22.80
N LEU A 15 10.59 -7.50 22.50
CA LEU A 15 10.44 -6.49 21.45
C LEU A 15 9.94 -5.17 22.05
N ASP A 16 10.74 -4.11 21.91
CA ASP A 16 10.30 -2.75 22.18
C ASP A 16 9.54 -2.21 20.98
N PHE A 17 8.22 -2.40 20.97
CA PHE A 17 7.33 -2.02 19.86
C PHE A 17 6.52 -0.78 20.21
N CYS A 18 6.56 0.22 19.33
CA CYS A 18 5.74 1.42 19.45
C CYS A 18 5.10 1.83 18.12
N VAL A 19 4.08 2.66 18.20
CA VAL A 19 3.51 3.40 17.07
C VAL A 19 3.98 4.85 17.19
N VAL A 20 4.55 5.39 16.09
CA VAL A 20 5.01 6.78 16.07
C VAL A 20 3.83 7.69 15.74
N ALA A 21 3.56 8.62 16.62
CA ALA A 21 2.55 9.66 16.42
C ALA A 21 2.77 10.83 17.42
N ASP A 22 2.33 12.01 17.04
CA ASP A 22 2.28 13.19 17.90
C ASP A 22 0.91 13.86 17.85
N GLY A 23 0.75 14.98 18.58
CA GLY A 23 -0.44 15.80 18.61
C GLY A 23 -1.74 15.01 18.81
N GLU A 24 -2.79 15.43 18.15
CA GLU A 24 -4.13 14.81 18.23
C GLU A 24 -4.13 13.32 17.87
N ARG A 25 -3.23 12.88 16.97
CA ARG A 25 -3.13 11.48 16.60
C ARG A 25 -2.61 10.64 17.77
N ARG A 26 -1.60 11.13 18.50
CA ARG A 26 -1.09 10.50 19.73
C ARG A 26 -2.20 10.37 20.75
N GLU A 27 -2.87 11.50 21.10
CA GLU A 27 -3.95 11.53 22.07
C GLU A 27 -5.06 10.53 21.75
N ARG A 28 -5.46 10.46 20.49
CA ARG A 28 -6.49 9.51 20.04
C ARG A 28 -6.01 8.06 20.17
N LEU A 29 -4.78 7.74 19.79
CA LEU A 29 -4.23 6.38 19.89
C LEU A 29 -4.08 5.94 21.36
N GLU A 30 -3.64 6.83 22.24
CA GLU A 30 -3.53 6.56 23.69
C GLU A 30 -4.92 6.34 24.33
N ARG A 31 -5.90 7.17 23.97
CA ARG A 31 -7.27 7.07 24.49
C ARG A 31 -8.01 5.86 23.94
N ASP A 32 -8.09 5.70 22.63
CA ASP A 32 -8.99 4.77 21.95
C ASP A 32 -8.27 3.49 21.47
N GLY A 33 -6.96 3.57 21.26
CA GLY A 33 -6.19 2.51 20.61
C GLY A 33 -6.53 2.37 19.13
N ILE A 34 -6.24 1.20 18.57
CA ILE A 34 -6.59 0.79 17.21
C ILE A 34 -7.65 -0.30 17.32
N VAL A 35 -8.87 0.00 16.86
CA VAL A 35 -9.98 -0.95 16.92
C VAL A 35 -9.93 -1.89 15.73
N ILE A 36 -9.93 -3.17 16.02
CA ILE A 36 -9.85 -4.24 15.01
C ILE A 36 -11.03 -5.21 15.12
N ASP A 37 -11.31 -5.87 13.99
CA ASP A 37 -12.15 -7.06 13.92
C ASP A 37 -11.37 -8.12 13.13
N ASP A 38 -10.87 -9.15 13.83
CA ASP A 38 -10.07 -10.25 13.27
C ASP A 38 -10.90 -11.51 13.00
N GLY A 39 -12.24 -11.37 13.00
CA GLY A 39 -13.19 -12.46 12.85
C GLY A 39 -13.49 -13.20 14.18
N LYS A 40 -12.76 -12.88 15.25
CA LYS A 40 -13.03 -13.42 16.62
C LYS A 40 -13.77 -12.42 17.50
N GLY A 41 -13.92 -11.18 17.00
CA GLY A 41 -14.62 -10.10 17.69
C GLY A 41 -13.92 -8.76 17.57
N VAL A 42 -14.65 -7.69 17.95
CA VAL A 42 -14.14 -6.33 17.93
C VAL A 42 -13.40 -6.05 19.24
N ARG A 43 -12.15 -5.58 19.11
CA ARG A 43 -11.34 -5.18 20.29
C ARG A 43 -10.39 -4.04 19.94
N ALA A 44 -9.94 -3.31 20.95
CA ALA A 44 -8.93 -2.28 20.81
C ALA A 44 -7.53 -2.84 21.12
N LEU A 45 -6.58 -2.60 20.23
CA LEU A 45 -5.16 -2.77 20.48
C LEU A 45 -4.60 -1.45 21.02
N LYS A 46 -3.87 -1.49 22.11
CA LYS A 46 -3.24 -0.32 22.73
C LYS A 46 -1.72 -0.45 22.67
N PRO A 47 -1.08 -0.12 21.53
CA PRO A 47 0.37 -0.08 21.45
C PRO A 47 0.91 1.09 22.27
N GLN A 48 2.17 1.00 22.66
CA GLN A 48 2.90 2.17 23.14
C GLN A 48 2.94 3.21 22.01
N VAL A 49 2.73 4.49 22.33
CA VAL A 49 2.84 5.58 21.37
C VAL A 49 4.04 6.45 21.75
N ARG A 50 4.87 6.76 20.77
CA ARG A 50 6.04 7.64 20.91
C ARG A 50 6.01 8.75 19.88
N THR A 51 6.56 9.90 20.21
CA THR A 51 6.85 10.94 19.21
C THR A 51 8.01 10.51 18.32
N PRO A 52 8.23 11.16 17.16
CA PRO A 52 9.40 10.88 16.31
C PRO A 52 10.72 10.98 17.08
N GLN A 53 10.85 11.97 17.97
CA GLN A 53 12.07 12.17 18.80
C GLN A 53 12.26 11.05 19.82
N GLU A 54 11.17 10.60 20.47
CA GLU A 54 11.20 9.49 21.43
C GLU A 54 11.50 8.14 20.77
N ALA A 55 11.16 8.00 19.46
CA ALA A 55 11.41 6.79 18.68
C ALA A 55 12.72 6.81 17.89
N ARG A 56 13.59 7.81 18.08
CA ARG A 56 14.84 7.92 17.33
C ARG A 56 15.76 6.73 17.56
N GLY A 57 16.30 6.19 16.47
CA GLY A 57 17.30 5.13 16.51
C GLY A 57 16.72 3.73 16.69
N VAL A 58 15.43 3.52 16.32
CA VAL A 58 14.87 2.16 16.25
C VAL A 58 15.64 1.30 15.23
N ASP A 59 15.70 0.00 15.48
CA ASP A 59 16.33 -0.95 14.54
C ASP A 59 15.54 -1.10 13.25
N LEU A 60 14.19 -1.07 13.34
CA LEU A 60 13.28 -1.23 12.21
C LEU A 60 12.16 -0.18 12.26
N LEU A 61 12.03 0.59 11.18
CA LEU A 61 10.95 1.55 10.96
C LEU A 61 10.01 1.06 9.86
N LEU A 62 8.74 0.83 10.20
CA LEU A 62 7.69 0.45 9.28
C LEU A 62 6.87 1.68 8.87
N VAL A 63 6.99 2.14 7.62
CA VAL A 63 6.25 3.27 7.09
C VAL A 63 4.90 2.77 6.54
N ALA A 64 3.81 3.09 7.23
CA ALA A 64 2.47 2.57 6.96
C ALA A 64 1.40 3.68 6.88
N VAL A 65 1.76 4.82 6.37
CA VAL A 65 0.86 5.95 6.12
C VAL A 65 0.07 5.75 4.83
N LYS A 66 -0.97 6.57 4.59
CA LYS A 66 -1.56 6.69 3.25
C LYS A 66 -0.60 7.48 2.35
N TYR A 67 -0.64 7.22 1.03
CA TYR A 67 0.25 7.91 0.09
C TYR A 67 0.11 9.43 0.16
N THR A 68 -1.10 9.93 0.31
CA THR A 68 -1.39 11.36 0.47
C THR A 68 -0.78 12.00 1.72
N ALA A 69 -0.36 11.19 2.69
CA ALA A 69 0.30 11.63 3.92
C ALA A 69 1.81 11.36 3.93
N LEU A 70 2.36 10.76 2.87
CA LEU A 70 3.77 10.37 2.84
C LEU A 70 4.68 11.60 2.88
N ASP A 71 4.40 12.61 2.08
CA ASP A 71 5.23 13.82 2.00
C ASP A 71 5.30 14.55 3.36
N ALA A 72 4.19 14.60 4.09
CA ALA A 72 4.17 15.12 5.46
C ALA A 72 4.92 14.22 6.46
N ALA A 73 4.95 12.91 6.23
CA ALA A 73 5.64 11.94 7.09
C ALA A 73 7.16 11.87 6.85
N LEU A 74 7.68 12.44 5.77
CA LEU A 74 9.12 12.40 5.47
C LEU A 74 9.96 13.02 6.58
N GLU A 75 9.50 14.11 7.19
CA GLU A 75 10.21 14.74 8.31
C GLU A 75 10.24 13.83 9.55
N ASP A 76 9.13 13.17 9.87
CA ASP A 76 9.08 12.20 10.97
C ASP A 76 10.02 11.02 10.70
N ILE A 77 10.04 10.49 9.47
CA ILE A 77 10.94 9.43 9.05
C ILE A 77 12.40 9.85 9.26
N ARG A 78 12.77 11.07 8.85
CA ARG A 78 14.12 11.62 9.02
C ARG A 78 14.51 11.73 10.49
N GLN A 79 13.56 12.07 11.37
CA GLN A 79 13.82 12.21 12.82
C GLN A 79 13.98 10.85 13.50
N VAL A 80 13.20 9.86 13.11
CA VAL A 80 13.23 8.50 13.68
C VAL A 80 14.44 7.71 13.20
N ALA A 81 14.74 7.76 11.90
CA ALA A 81 15.84 7.01 11.32
C ALA A 81 17.21 7.54 11.82
N ALA A 82 18.05 6.61 12.25
CA ALA A 82 19.46 6.85 12.60
C ALA A 82 20.35 5.90 11.76
N PRO A 83 21.66 6.09 11.72
CA PRO A 83 22.56 5.13 11.10
C PRO A 83 22.31 3.72 11.64
N GLY A 84 22.02 2.77 10.75
CA GLY A 84 21.68 1.38 11.11
C GLY A 84 20.18 1.07 11.18
N THR A 85 19.29 2.06 11.22
CA THR A 85 17.85 1.83 11.12
C THR A 85 17.51 1.22 9.76
N ILE A 86 16.81 0.09 9.75
CA ILE A 86 16.23 -0.49 8.54
C ILE A 86 14.85 0.16 8.32
N VAL A 87 14.57 0.62 7.11
CA VAL A 87 13.29 1.25 6.78
C VAL A 87 12.55 0.42 5.74
N LEU A 88 11.29 0.10 6.03
CA LEU A 88 10.36 -0.61 5.15
C LEU A 88 9.18 0.28 4.81
N SER A 89 8.96 0.54 3.52
CA SER A 89 7.70 1.11 3.06
C SER A 89 6.65 0.00 2.87
N LEU A 90 5.50 0.16 3.52
CA LEU A 90 4.36 -0.75 3.38
C LEU A 90 3.27 -0.17 2.46
N LEU A 91 3.60 0.89 1.73
CA LEU A 91 2.70 1.55 0.82
C LEU A 91 2.48 0.71 -0.45
N ASN A 92 1.40 0.98 -1.12
CA ASN A 92 1.24 0.53 -2.51
C ASN A 92 2.06 1.47 -3.43
N GLY A 93 2.10 1.17 -4.72
CA GLY A 93 2.86 1.98 -5.66
C GLY A 93 4.30 1.50 -5.84
N VAL A 94 5.12 2.33 -6.46
CA VAL A 94 6.50 2.00 -6.87
C VAL A 94 7.47 3.16 -6.66
N ASP A 95 7.08 4.20 -5.91
CA ASP A 95 7.85 5.43 -5.73
C ASP A 95 8.06 5.82 -4.26
N SER A 96 7.41 5.15 -3.33
CA SER A 96 7.50 5.49 -1.91
C SER A 96 8.92 5.39 -1.37
N GLU A 97 9.67 4.39 -1.78
CA GLU A 97 11.07 4.21 -1.40
C GLU A 97 11.96 5.30 -2.01
N GLU A 98 11.68 5.73 -3.24
CA GLU A 98 12.37 6.86 -3.89
C GLU A 98 12.13 8.16 -3.10
N LYS A 99 10.89 8.43 -2.66
CA LYS A 99 10.56 9.58 -1.82
C LYS A 99 11.23 9.50 -0.45
N ILE A 100 11.18 8.37 0.22
CA ILE A 100 11.85 8.15 1.51
C ILE A 100 13.36 8.36 1.39
N ALA A 101 13.98 7.90 0.30
CA ALA A 101 15.40 8.08 0.03
C ALA A 101 15.84 9.55 -0.13
N THR A 102 14.89 10.51 -0.23
CA THR A 102 15.24 11.95 -0.25
C THR A 102 15.60 12.49 1.13
N VAL A 103 15.25 11.78 2.20
CA VAL A 103 15.43 12.25 3.60
C VAL A 103 16.28 11.33 4.48
N ILE A 104 16.59 10.11 4.01
CA ILE A 104 17.49 9.15 4.67
C ILE A 104 18.48 8.57 3.67
N ASP A 105 19.50 7.87 4.16
CA ASP A 105 20.42 7.13 3.30
C ASP A 105 19.65 5.99 2.58
N PRO A 106 19.69 5.92 1.23
CA PRO A 106 19.04 4.85 0.48
C PRO A 106 19.45 3.44 0.90
N SER A 107 20.66 3.28 1.43
CA SER A 107 21.16 1.99 1.93
C SER A 107 20.37 1.47 3.14
N GLN A 108 19.61 2.30 3.83
CA GLN A 108 18.76 1.90 4.96
C GLN A 108 17.46 1.24 4.50
N ILE A 109 17.08 1.38 3.23
CA ILE A 109 15.80 0.91 2.71
C ILE A 109 15.91 -0.56 2.31
N VAL A 110 15.04 -1.40 2.88
CA VAL A 110 14.69 -2.72 2.35
C VAL A 110 13.37 -2.58 1.61
N TYR A 111 13.34 -3.01 0.36
CA TYR A 111 12.15 -2.90 -0.48
C TYR A 111 11.10 -3.92 -0.06
N SER A 112 9.84 -3.53 -0.13
CA SER A 112 8.76 -4.42 0.29
C SER A 112 7.49 -4.25 -0.53
N LEU A 113 6.67 -5.28 -0.54
CA LEU A 113 5.29 -5.18 -0.98
C LEU A 113 4.37 -5.94 -0.03
N MET A 114 3.19 -5.37 0.21
CA MET A 114 2.18 -5.96 1.08
C MET A 114 1.13 -6.71 0.28
N ARG A 115 0.82 -7.94 0.69
CA ARG A 115 -0.35 -8.68 0.21
C ARG A 115 -1.22 -9.07 1.41
N VAL A 116 -1.93 -8.09 1.93
CA VAL A 116 -2.87 -8.25 3.05
C VAL A 116 -4.20 -7.60 2.67
N SER A 117 -5.27 -8.35 2.75
CA SER A 117 -6.61 -7.80 2.61
C SER A 117 -7.07 -7.21 3.94
N SER A 118 -7.34 -5.93 3.96
CA SER A 118 -7.90 -5.23 5.13
C SER A 118 -8.90 -4.18 4.68
N GLU A 119 -9.96 -4.03 5.44
CA GLU A 119 -11.00 -3.05 5.18
C GLU A 119 -11.20 -2.16 6.40
N ARG A 120 -11.40 -0.88 6.16
CA ARG A 120 -11.77 0.09 7.19
C ARG A 120 -13.26 0.40 7.08
N ARG A 121 -14.00 0.09 8.11
CA ARG A 121 -15.43 0.38 8.21
C ARG A 121 -15.71 1.28 9.40
N LYS A 122 -16.77 2.09 9.32
CA LYS A 122 -17.32 2.75 10.50
C LYS A 122 -18.35 1.83 11.15
N ARG A 123 -18.20 1.61 12.46
CA ARG A 123 -19.18 0.90 13.30
C ARG A 123 -19.40 1.75 14.56
N ASP A 124 -20.63 2.16 14.81
CA ASP A 124 -21.00 3.00 15.96
C ASP A 124 -20.15 4.30 16.06
N GLY A 125 -19.92 4.94 14.91
CA GLY A 125 -19.12 6.17 14.80
C GLY A 125 -17.61 6.00 14.91
N ARG A 126 -17.10 4.78 15.14
CA ARG A 126 -15.67 4.45 15.26
C ARG A 126 -15.15 3.74 14.03
N ASP A 127 -13.89 3.99 13.71
CA ASP A 127 -13.20 3.23 12.66
C ASP A 127 -12.80 1.85 13.20
N VAL A 128 -13.26 0.80 12.53
CA VAL A 128 -12.89 -0.59 12.79
C VAL A 128 -12.11 -1.12 11.59
N ILE A 129 -10.95 -1.66 11.84
CA ILE A 129 -10.11 -2.29 10.81
C ILE A 129 -10.39 -3.79 10.82
N SER A 130 -11.02 -4.28 9.77
CA SER A 130 -11.28 -5.71 9.59
C SER A 130 -10.21 -6.35 8.71
N PHE A 131 -9.67 -7.48 9.13
CA PHE A 131 -8.77 -8.32 8.34
C PHE A 131 -8.82 -9.77 8.82
N ASN A 132 -8.48 -10.70 7.92
CA ASN A 132 -8.38 -12.10 8.27
C ASN A 132 -6.89 -12.52 8.40
N PRO A 133 -6.39 -12.74 9.61
CA PRO A 133 -4.98 -13.09 9.82
C PRO A 133 -4.62 -14.50 9.29
N SER A 134 -5.62 -15.33 9.00
CA SER A 134 -5.40 -16.70 8.50
C SER A 134 -5.18 -16.77 6.99
N LEU A 135 -5.51 -15.71 6.23
CA LEU A 135 -5.19 -15.63 4.82
C LEU A 135 -3.67 -15.55 4.68
N GLY A 136 -3.06 -16.54 4.07
CA GLY A 136 -1.61 -16.81 4.00
C GLY A 136 -0.70 -15.77 3.34
N TRP A 137 -1.11 -14.53 3.34
CA TRP A 137 -0.50 -13.37 2.74
C TRP A 137 0.35 -12.65 3.80
N GLY A 138 1.21 -11.73 3.40
CA GLY A 138 2.09 -11.02 4.31
C GLY A 138 2.87 -9.91 3.62
N VAL A 139 4.05 -9.63 4.11
CA VAL A 139 5.02 -8.73 3.49
C VAL A 139 6.04 -9.54 2.70
N TYR A 140 6.29 -9.12 1.48
CA TYR A 140 7.34 -9.67 0.61
C TYR A 140 8.51 -8.70 0.63
N LEU A 141 9.72 -9.19 0.78
CA LEU A 141 10.92 -8.43 1.08
C LEU A 141 12.04 -8.75 0.10
N GLY A 142 12.82 -7.76 -0.26
CA GLY A 142 14.01 -7.94 -1.07
C GLY A 142 14.88 -6.69 -1.12
N GLU A 143 16.04 -6.84 -1.71
CA GLU A 143 16.98 -5.74 -1.91
C GLU A 143 16.97 -5.30 -3.37
N LYS A 144 16.96 -4.00 -3.61
CA LYS A 144 17.11 -3.48 -4.97
C LYS A 144 18.50 -3.80 -5.51
N GLY A 145 18.53 -4.42 -6.70
CA GLY A 145 19.80 -4.68 -7.41
C GLY A 145 20.52 -5.97 -7.03
N THR A 146 19.92 -6.81 -6.15
CA THR A 146 20.46 -8.15 -5.85
C THR A 146 19.33 -9.17 -5.70
N LYS A 147 19.60 -10.40 -6.11
CA LYS A 147 18.68 -11.54 -5.98
C LYS A 147 19.02 -12.44 -4.78
N VAL A 148 19.92 -11.96 -3.91
CA VAL A 148 20.39 -12.72 -2.75
C VAL A 148 19.74 -12.16 -1.49
N LYS A 149 19.26 -13.06 -0.64
CA LYS A 149 18.71 -12.69 0.67
C LYS A 149 19.82 -12.07 1.54
N SER A 150 19.64 -10.81 1.92
CA SER A 150 20.55 -10.11 2.82
C SER A 150 20.33 -10.51 4.28
N GLU A 151 21.31 -10.24 5.14
CA GLU A 151 21.17 -10.41 6.59
C GLU A 151 20.03 -9.55 7.16
N ARG A 152 19.78 -8.36 6.58
CA ARG A 152 18.69 -7.48 7.00
C ARG A 152 17.31 -8.08 6.69
N VAL A 153 17.16 -8.67 5.51
CA VAL A 153 15.93 -9.37 5.14
C VAL A 153 15.71 -10.59 6.04
N ALA A 154 16.77 -11.37 6.30
CA ALA A 154 16.70 -12.50 7.22
C ALA A 154 16.30 -12.07 8.64
N ALA A 155 16.89 -10.98 9.15
CA ALA A 155 16.54 -10.43 10.48
C ALA A 155 15.06 -10.00 10.58
N ILE A 156 14.48 -9.45 9.50
CA ILE A 156 13.05 -9.09 9.48
C ILE A 156 12.18 -10.36 9.45
N GLU A 157 12.55 -11.39 8.67
CA GLU A 157 11.82 -12.67 8.68
C GLU A 157 11.86 -13.31 10.07
N ASP A 158 13.01 -13.31 10.74
CA ASP A 158 13.17 -13.84 12.09
C ASP A 158 12.35 -13.04 13.11
N LEU A 159 12.36 -11.70 13.00
CA LEU A 159 11.54 -10.84 13.85
C LEU A 159 10.05 -11.17 13.72
N LEU A 160 9.57 -11.45 12.52
CA LEU A 160 8.16 -11.73 12.26
C LEU A 160 7.80 -13.21 12.47
N SER A 161 8.79 -14.08 12.58
CA SER A 161 8.59 -15.51 12.83
C SER A 161 7.85 -15.76 14.15
N GLY A 162 6.92 -16.71 14.11
CA GLY A 162 6.08 -17.05 15.29
C GLY A 162 5.01 -16.00 15.62
N THR A 163 4.88 -14.94 14.84
CA THR A 163 3.81 -13.93 14.98
C THR A 163 2.68 -14.17 13.99
N ALA A 164 1.61 -13.35 14.06
CA ALA A 164 0.57 -13.34 13.04
C ALA A 164 1.02 -12.65 11.73
N CYS A 165 2.13 -11.91 11.74
CA CYS A 165 2.72 -11.31 10.56
C CYS A 165 3.61 -12.32 9.84
N ARG A 166 3.46 -12.40 8.53
CA ARG A 166 4.27 -13.28 7.69
C ARG A 166 5.18 -12.44 6.80
N ALA A 167 6.42 -12.87 6.68
CA ALA A 167 7.41 -12.27 5.79
C ALA A 167 7.94 -13.33 4.82
N TYR A 168 8.20 -12.91 3.58
CA TYR A 168 8.71 -13.77 2.53
C TYR A 168 9.79 -13.04 1.74
N PHE A 169 10.96 -13.63 1.67
CA PHE A 169 11.98 -13.17 0.74
C PHE A 169 11.55 -13.41 -0.71
N VAL A 170 11.84 -12.45 -1.59
CA VAL A 170 11.71 -12.57 -3.05
C VAL A 170 12.99 -12.11 -3.73
N GLU A 171 13.36 -12.80 -4.81
CA GLU A 171 14.63 -12.54 -5.50
C GLU A 171 14.64 -11.20 -6.26
N ASP A 172 13.50 -10.81 -6.84
CA ASP A 172 13.37 -9.57 -7.59
C ASP A 172 12.18 -8.76 -7.09
N ILE A 173 12.39 -8.07 -5.98
CA ILE A 173 11.37 -7.27 -5.32
C ILE A 173 10.84 -6.14 -6.21
N ILE A 174 11.70 -5.58 -7.08
CA ILE A 174 11.29 -4.49 -7.99
C ILE A 174 10.34 -5.03 -9.05
N GLN A 175 10.63 -6.20 -9.62
CA GLN A 175 9.72 -6.85 -10.56
C GLN A 175 8.37 -7.19 -9.90
N ASP A 176 8.39 -7.72 -8.66
CA ASP A 176 7.18 -8.05 -7.91
C ASP A 176 6.36 -6.80 -7.53
N GLN A 177 7.01 -5.69 -7.14
CA GLN A 177 6.33 -4.41 -6.91
C GLN A 177 5.65 -3.91 -8.20
N TRP A 178 6.35 -3.92 -9.33
CA TRP A 178 5.79 -3.49 -10.61
C TRP A 178 4.70 -4.42 -11.12
N ALA A 179 4.79 -5.73 -10.91
CA ALA A 179 3.71 -6.67 -11.22
C ALA A 179 2.44 -6.38 -10.40
N LYS A 180 2.61 -6.10 -9.09
CA LYS A 180 1.49 -5.68 -8.23
C LYS A 180 0.93 -4.31 -8.64
N TYR A 181 1.80 -3.36 -8.97
CA TYR A 181 1.42 -2.03 -9.44
C TYR A 181 0.61 -2.10 -10.74
N ALA A 182 1.07 -2.89 -11.71
CA ALA A 182 0.33 -3.18 -12.94
C ALA A 182 -1.03 -3.81 -12.64
N SER A 183 -1.09 -4.76 -11.71
CA SER A 183 -2.36 -5.35 -11.28
C SER A 183 -3.33 -4.30 -10.72
N ASN A 184 -2.85 -3.39 -9.86
CA ASN A 184 -3.67 -2.33 -9.31
C ASN A 184 -4.18 -1.38 -10.40
N ILE A 185 -3.34 -0.95 -11.34
CA ILE A 185 -3.76 -0.07 -12.44
C ILE A 185 -4.76 -0.78 -13.35
N CYS A 186 -4.47 -2.03 -13.75
CA CYS A 186 -5.26 -2.75 -14.75
C CYS A 186 -6.63 -3.21 -14.24
N TYR A 187 -6.74 -3.53 -12.95
CA TYR A 187 -7.99 -4.05 -12.38
C TYR A 187 -8.72 -3.05 -11.49
N ASN A 188 -8.02 -2.29 -10.64
CA ASN A 188 -8.73 -1.39 -9.73
C ASN A 188 -9.28 -0.17 -10.46
N LEU A 189 -8.55 0.38 -11.43
CA LEU A 189 -8.93 1.65 -12.02
C LEU A 189 -10.11 1.55 -12.98
N PRO A 190 -10.17 0.61 -13.96
CA PRO A 190 -11.37 0.46 -14.77
C PRO A 190 -12.61 0.07 -13.95
N GLN A 191 -12.41 -0.77 -12.92
CA GLN A 191 -13.48 -1.13 -11.99
C GLN A 191 -14.08 0.11 -11.31
N ALA A 192 -13.22 1.02 -10.86
CA ALA A 192 -13.62 2.25 -10.19
C ALA A 192 -14.36 3.23 -11.14
N VAL A 193 -13.89 3.38 -12.38
CA VAL A 193 -14.52 4.26 -13.37
C VAL A 193 -15.89 3.75 -13.81
N LEU A 194 -16.00 2.43 -13.98
CA LEU A 194 -17.20 1.79 -14.55
C LEU A 194 -18.19 1.28 -13.48
N ASP A 195 -17.82 1.35 -12.20
CA ASP A 195 -18.60 0.81 -11.07
C ASP A 195 -18.99 -0.68 -11.29
N LEU A 196 -18.03 -1.49 -11.71
CA LEU A 196 -18.24 -2.90 -12.06
C LEU A 196 -17.55 -3.84 -11.07
N PRO A 197 -18.11 -5.02 -10.78
CA PRO A 197 -17.44 -6.05 -10.00
C PRO A 197 -16.36 -6.75 -10.83
N PHE A 198 -15.45 -7.47 -10.15
CA PHE A 198 -14.34 -8.19 -10.76
C PHE A 198 -14.73 -9.14 -11.91
N GLY A 199 -15.90 -9.78 -11.80
CA GLY A 199 -16.40 -10.70 -12.83
C GLY A 199 -16.55 -10.06 -14.21
N ALA A 200 -16.71 -8.73 -14.29
CA ALA A 200 -16.84 -8.02 -15.56
C ALA A 200 -15.59 -8.17 -16.45
N TYR A 201 -14.41 -8.41 -15.88
CA TYR A 201 -13.19 -8.69 -16.65
C TYR A 201 -13.21 -10.05 -17.35
N ILE A 202 -14.06 -10.97 -16.90
CA ILE A 202 -14.26 -12.29 -17.49
C ILE A 202 -15.37 -12.22 -18.54
N ASP A 203 -16.45 -11.53 -18.19
CA ASP A 203 -17.72 -11.61 -18.91
C ASP A 203 -17.85 -10.52 -19.99
N SER A 204 -16.93 -9.54 -20.07
CA SER A 204 -16.95 -8.45 -21.06
C SER A 204 -15.62 -8.26 -21.77
N GLU A 205 -15.64 -8.40 -23.10
CA GLU A 205 -14.48 -8.09 -23.95
C GLU A 205 -14.05 -6.61 -23.88
N HIS A 206 -15.00 -5.70 -23.68
CA HIS A 206 -14.75 -4.27 -23.57
C HIS A 206 -14.01 -3.92 -22.28
N VAL A 207 -14.39 -4.52 -21.15
CA VAL A 207 -13.68 -4.35 -19.87
C VAL A 207 -12.27 -4.97 -19.96
N ALA A 208 -12.17 -6.14 -20.58
CA ALA A 208 -10.88 -6.80 -20.84
C ALA A 208 -9.98 -5.95 -21.77
N PHE A 209 -10.55 -5.27 -22.76
CA PHE A 209 -9.82 -4.34 -23.64
C PHE A 209 -9.20 -3.18 -22.84
N LEU A 210 -9.99 -2.51 -21.98
CA LEU A 210 -9.51 -1.40 -21.15
C LEU A 210 -8.37 -1.85 -20.22
N ARG A 211 -8.52 -2.99 -19.55
CA ARG A 211 -7.48 -3.62 -18.75
C ARG A 211 -6.19 -3.81 -19.53
N ASN A 212 -6.29 -4.37 -20.74
CA ASN A 212 -5.11 -4.64 -21.57
C ASN A 212 -4.41 -3.34 -22.00
N LYS A 213 -5.16 -2.29 -22.36
CA LYS A 213 -4.59 -1.00 -22.74
C LYS A 213 -3.83 -0.34 -21.59
N LEU A 214 -4.37 -0.38 -20.38
CA LEU A 214 -3.66 0.10 -19.20
C LEU A 214 -2.40 -0.74 -18.91
N PHE A 215 -2.47 -2.07 -19.11
CA PHE A 215 -1.30 -2.91 -18.99
C PHE A 215 -0.20 -2.55 -20.00
N ASP A 216 -0.58 -2.35 -21.27
CA ASP A 216 0.37 -1.99 -22.33
C ASP A 216 1.14 -0.72 -21.96
N GLU A 217 0.48 0.28 -21.37
CA GLU A 217 1.10 1.53 -20.91
C GLU A 217 2.03 1.32 -19.71
N VAL A 218 1.61 0.56 -18.70
CA VAL A 218 2.48 0.23 -17.55
C VAL A 218 3.71 -0.56 -18.01
N HIS A 219 3.52 -1.55 -18.90
CA HIS A 219 4.59 -2.36 -19.46
C HIS A 219 5.58 -1.51 -20.26
N GLN A 220 5.10 -0.58 -21.08
CA GLN A 220 5.95 0.31 -21.87
C GLN A 220 6.82 1.20 -20.97
N VAL A 221 6.25 1.78 -19.93
CA VAL A 221 6.99 2.61 -18.96
C VAL A 221 8.00 1.76 -18.18
N GLY A 222 7.59 0.58 -17.69
CA GLY A 222 8.48 -0.33 -16.99
C GLY A 222 9.66 -0.78 -17.84
N ALA A 223 9.41 -1.17 -19.11
CA ALA A 223 10.46 -1.57 -20.05
C ALA A 223 11.47 -0.44 -20.30
N ALA A 224 11.01 0.80 -20.43
CA ALA A 224 11.89 1.96 -20.59
C ALA A 224 12.74 2.25 -19.35
N LEU A 225 12.30 1.81 -18.16
CA LEU A 225 13.06 1.86 -16.91
C LEU A 225 13.94 0.61 -16.70
N GLY A 226 13.97 -0.32 -17.65
CA GLY A 226 14.72 -1.58 -17.55
C GLY A 226 14.07 -2.63 -16.63
N ILE A 227 12.76 -2.51 -16.39
CA ILE A 227 12.00 -3.39 -15.51
C ILE A 227 11.08 -4.27 -16.36
N GLU A 228 11.21 -5.59 -16.25
CA GLU A 228 10.28 -6.53 -16.85
C GLU A 228 8.98 -6.56 -16.04
N VAL A 229 7.93 -5.96 -16.58
CA VAL A 229 6.61 -5.96 -15.95
C VAL A 229 5.85 -7.21 -16.37
N LEU A 230 5.70 -8.15 -15.44
CA LEU A 230 4.95 -9.36 -15.70
C LEU A 230 3.45 -9.05 -15.82
N LYS A 231 2.81 -9.65 -16.84
CA LYS A 231 1.37 -9.51 -17.01
C LYS A 231 0.64 -10.10 -15.80
N PRO A 232 -0.19 -9.33 -15.11
CA PRO A 232 -0.93 -9.86 -13.99
C PRO A 232 -1.80 -11.03 -14.45
N SER A 233 -1.56 -12.19 -13.88
CA SER A 233 -2.48 -13.31 -14.04
C SER A 233 -3.65 -13.06 -13.09
N PRO A 234 -4.88 -12.96 -13.59
CA PRO A 234 -6.01 -12.92 -12.71
C PRO A 234 -6.05 -14.26 -11.97
N ALA A 235 -5.97 -14.21 -10.65
CA ALA A 235 -6.26 -15.38 -9.83
C ALA A 235 -7.77 -15.63 -9.83
N TRP A 236 -8.31 -15.99 -11.02
CA TRP A 236 -9.75 -16.19 -11.24
C TRP A 236 -10.35 -17.16 -10.22
N ASP A 237 -9.56 -18.18 -9.84
CA ASP A 237 -10.00 -19.23 -8.92
C ASP A 237 -10.03 -18.78 -7.46
N SER A 238 -9.35 -17.68 -7.12
CA SER A 238 -9.24 -17.16 -5.76
C SER A 238 -10.02 -15.86 -5.51
N CYS A 239 -10.52 -15.21 -6.56
CA CYS A 239 -11.23 -13.94 -6.45
C CYS A 239 -12.72 -14.11 -6.78
N ALA A 240 -13.58 -13.73 -5.84
CA ALA A 240 -15.02 -13.76 -6.08
C ALA A 240 -15.40 -12.81 -7.24
N LYS A 241 -16.30 -13.24 -8.15
CA LYS A 241 -16.79 -12.38 -9.24
C LYS A 241 -17.40 -11.06 -8.74
N THR A 242 -17.91 -11.05 -7.51
CA THR A 242 -18.50 -9.87 -6.86
C THR A 242 -17.45 -8.96 -6.19
N ALA A 243 -16.17 -9.29 -6.24
CA ALA A 243 -15.14 -8.53 -5.55
C ALA A 243 -15.06 -7.09 -6.09
N ARG A 244 -14.94 -6.15 -5.14
CA ARG A 244 -14.73 -4.71 -5.36
C ARG A 244 -13.38 -4.35 -4.74
N PHE A 245 -12.49 -3.79 -5.53
CA PHE A 245 -11.13 -3.48 -5.08
C PHE A 245 -11.04 -2.11 -4.39
N SER A 246 -9.89 -1.82 -3.79
CA SER A 246 -9.70 -0.71 -2.88
C SER A 246 -10.11 0.65 -3.45
N THR A 247 -9.78 0.94 -4.73
CA THR A 247 -10.12 2.22 -5.36
C THR A 247 -11.64 2.40 -5.44
N LEU A 248 -12.37 1.37 -5.88
CA LEU A 248 -13.83 1.41 -5.93
C LEU A 248 -14.44 1.46 -4.52
N GLN A 249 -13.89 0.72 -3.56
CA GLN A 249 -14.33 0.78 -2.15
C GLN A 249 -14.15 2.17 -1.54
N ASP A 250 -13.09 2.90 -1.91
CA ASP A 250 -12.89 4.27 -1.46
C ASP A 250 -13.96 5.20 -2.06
N LEU A 251 -14.26 5.09 -3.37
CA LEU A 251 -15.32 5.86 -4.02
C LEU A 251 -16.72 5.55 -3.45
N ASP A 252 -17.04 4.28 -3.22
CA ASP A 252 -18.31 3.84 -2.60
C ASP A 252 -18.50 4.44 -1.22
N ALA A 253 -17.42 4.63 -0.50
CA ALA A 253 -17.44 5.22 0.84
C ALA A 253 -17.30 6.75 0.84
N GLY A 254 -17.33 7.40 -0.32
CA GLY A 254 -17.13 8.84 -0.46
C GLY A 254 -15.75 9.34 -0.01
N ARG A 255 -14.74 8.50 -0.11
CA ARG A 255 -13.37 8.86 0.23
C ARG A 255 -12.55 9.16 -1.02
N HIS A 256 -11.55 10.02 -0.88
CA HIS A 256 -10.52 10.18 -1.90
C HIS A 256 -9.70 8.88 -2.04
N THR A 257 -9.41 8.53 -3.27
CA THR A 257 -8.66 7.34 -3.64
C THR A 257 -7.15 7.56 -3.58
N GLU A 258 -6.38 6.51 -3.87
CA GLU A 258 -4.93 6.62 -4.08
C GLU A 258 -4.58 6.78 -5.58
N ILE A 259 -5.43 7.45 -6.37
CA ILE A 259 -5.25 7.60 -7.82
C ILE A 259 -3.95 8.33 -8.17
N ASP A 260 -3.53 9.30 -7.34
CA ASP A 260 -2.28 10.04 -7.54
C ASP A 260 -1.06 9.11 -7.44
N MET A 261 -1.10 8.11 -6.54
CA MET A 261 -0.07 7.08 -6.42
C MET A 261 -0.10 6.08 -7.60
N PHE A 262 -1.28 5.72 -8.09
CA PHE A 262 -1.38 4.77 -9.20
C PHE A 262 -1.17 5.46 -10.54
N ALA A 263 -2.16 6.15 -11.05
CA ALA A 263 -2.09 6.76 -12.37
C ALA A 263 -1.18 8.00 -12.38
N GLY A 264 -1.18 8.81 -11.32
CA GLY A 264 -0.36 10.02 -11.23
C GLY A 264 1.13 9.72 -11.36
N VAL A 265 1.64 8.75 -10.58
CA VAL A 265 3.06 8.32 -10.63
C VAL A 265 3.41 7.72 -12.00
N LEU A 266 2.52 6.91 -12.60
CA LEU A 266 2.77 6.37 -13.94
C LEU A 266 2.87 7.48 -14.99
N MET A 267 1.97 8.47 -14.95
CA MET A 267 1.99 9.63 -15.84
C MET A 267 3.27 10.47 -15.66
N GLU A 268 3.72 10.66 -14.43
CA GLU A 268 4.96 11.39 -14.13
C GLU A 268 6.19 10.67 -14.72
N LYS A 269 6.31 9.37 -14.45
CA LYS A 269 7.40 8.53 -15.00
C LYS A 269 7.34 8.50 -16.54
N ALA A 270 6.16 8.32 -17.13
CA ALA A 270 5.96 8.33 -18.58
C ALA A 270 6.40 9.67 -19.20
N ARG A 271 6.01 10.79 -18.59
CA ARG A 271 6.40 12.14 -19.05
C ARG A 271 7.91 12.33 -19.04
N SER A 272 8.60 11.89 -17.98
CA SER A 272 10.07 11.99 -17.90
C SER A 272 10.79 11.16 -18.96
N LEU A 273 10.15 10.14 -19.50
CA LEU A 273 10.64 9.24 -20.54
C LEU A 273 10.16 9.60 -21.96
N GLY A 274 9.31 10.64 -22.11
CA GLY A 274 8.69 10.99 -23.38
C GLY A 274 7.67 9.96 -23.90
N ILE A 275 7.07 9.17 -23.02
CA ILE A 275 6.09 8.12 -23.35
C ILE A 275 4.68 8.66 -23.16
N SER A 276 3.79 8.36 -24.14
CA SER A 276 2.36 8.70 -24.05
C SER A 276 1.58 7.59 -23.37
N VAL A 277 0.72 7.95 -22.40
CA VAL A 277 -0.12 7.03 -21.63
C VAL A 277 -1.58 7.49 -21.56
N PRO A 278 -2.26 7.59 -22.74
CA PRO A 278 -3.57 8.23 -22.84
C PRO A 278 -4.69 7.50 -22.08
N PHE A 279 -4.66 6.18 -21.95
CA PHE A 279 -5.64 5.45 -21.18
C PHE A 279 -5.47 5.67 -19.67
N THR A 280 -4.24 5.76 -19.19
CA THR A 280 -3.93 6.12 -17.80
C THR A 280 -4.37 7.55 -17.50
N GLU A 281 -4.07 8.51 -18.38
CA GLU A 281 -4.45 9.91 -18.24
C GLU A 281 -5.97 10.08 -18.21
N TYR A 282 -6.70 9.45 -19.16
CA TYR A 282 -8.15 9.43 -19.14
C TYR A 282 -8.71 8.89 -17.83
N THR A 283 -8.18 7.74 -17.39
CA THR A 283 -8.65 7.07 -16.18
C THR A 283 -8.38 7.90 -14.92
N TYR A 284 -7.22 8.55 -14.87
CA TYR A 284 -6.87 9.49 -13.79
C TYR A 284 -7.90 10.61 -13.68
N HIS A 285 -8.17 11.31 -14.76
CA HIS A 285 -9.12 12.43 -14.77
C HIS A 285 -10.57 11.97 -14.52
N ALA A 286 -10.95 10.80 -15.01
CA ALA A 286 -12.26 10.23 -14.72
C ALA A 286 -12.47 9.98 -13.22
N ILE A 287 -11.49 9.37 -12.54
CA ILE A 287 -11.57 9.13 -11.09
C ILE A 287 -11.53 10.45 -10.31
N LYS A 288 -10.67 11.41 -10.69
CA LYS A 288 -10.65 12.74 -10.06
C LYS A 288 -12.01 13.46 -10.19
N ALA A 289 -12.66 13.36 -11.36
CA ALA A 289 -14.00 13.92 -11.56
C ALA A 289 -15.07 13.23 -10.69
N ILE A 290 -14.94 11.90 -10.47
CA ILE A 290 -15.83 11.18 -9.54
C ILE A 290 -15.59 11.65 -8.09
N GLU A 291 -14.34 11.85 -7.67
CA GLU A 291 -14.00 12.40 -6.36
C GLU A 291 -14.62 13.79 -6.18
N GLU A 292 -14.45 14.70 -7.16
CA GLU A 292 -15.07 16.04 -7.15
C GLU A 292 -16.60 16.00 -7.07
N LYS A 293 -17.21 15.04 -7.78
CA LYS A 293 -18.66 14.81 -7.67
C LYS A 293 -19.07 14.37 -6.27
N ASN A 294 -18.31 13.46 -5.67
CA ASN A 294 -18.58 12.97 -4.31
C ASN A 294 -18.38 14.06 -3.25
N ASP A 295 -17.45 14.99 -3.49
CA ASP A 295 -17.24 16.18 -2.65
C ASP A 295 -18.35 17.24 -2.81
N GLY A 296 -19.30 17.02 -3.72
CA GLY A 296 -20.42 17.95 -3.95
C GLY A 296 -20.07 19.18 -4.79
N LYS A 297 -18.98 19.13 -5.57
CA LYS A 297 -18.56 20.26 -6.43
C LYS A 297 -19.60 20.62 -7.48
N PHE A 298 -20.36 19.64 -7.98
CA PHE A 298 -21.37 19.84 -9.02
C PHE A 298 -22.77 19.94 -8.39
N THR A 299 -23.29 21.17 -8.25
CA THR A 299 -24.59 21.46 -7.64
C THR A 299 -25.73 21.62 -8.65
N TYR A 300 -25.40 21.67 -9.92
CA TYR A 300 -26.35 21.73 -11.05
C TYR A 300 -26.65 20.33 -11.59
N ARG A 301 -27.85 20.11 -12.03
CA ARG A 301 -28.33 18.89 -12.69
C ARG A 301 -28.73 19.19 -14.11
#